data_5c569227c04cb3e268b1d06c03708c31
#
_entry.id   5c569227c04cb3e268b1d06c03708c31
#
_cell.length_a   1.000
_cell.length_b   1.000
_cell.length_c   1.000
_cell.angle_alpha   90.00
_cell.angle_beta   90.00
_cell.angle_gamma   90.00
#
_symmetry.space_group_name_H-M   'P 1'
#
loop_
_entity.id
_entity.type
_entity.pdbx_description
1 polymer ?
#
loop_
_entity_poly.entity_id
_entity_poly.type
_entity_poly.pdbx_seq_one_letter_code
_entity_poly.pdbx_strand_id
1 'polypeptide(L)'
;DQYCASIAPTDKNQYTGLTKDYNLIVICAESFSPYVIDEQRTPALYKLANGGFRFHNYYCSFPNTTTNGEYALCMGLMPDMSRTKTASSFDVSRSNYLPYCMGNVFASRGYPAYAYHNYYGTFYDRNHTHPNMGYTFRAVGSGLDMPLSWPSSDKDMIDASVSEYLDSSTPFCAYYMTFSGHYQYNWDNAMSAKNRDAVCNLPYSETVQAYLACNMELEYALEDLFEQLERTGQADNTVIVLTADHYPYGLSESQYNELAGKDIDTTFEKYHNSFLCYIPNMQPVDVDTYCCDIDILPTLLNLFGVSYDSRLLAGKDILSDSTHVAMLADQSYLTDSFRYNAETGTAQSYDTRPVKDADVQAYCQYVSNVFSFSTQVLNNDYYAHVFGKSAAKQTQTYDFSDITNPFEEASALFAAENGYMQAKSRTEFGAQTSAAYGEVLRALYRMAGGTQSLSDAAVITWAQEHALISDDVFAQDTVTYGSVSRLFLRYLADQKIDVSLTETDKTQLAQIQAGYTELDDTTCLAMYWMRKHAILQDNDLGQYYSLADQVLNRAQISRCLQGISSLVQSTS
;
A
#
# COMPACT_ATOMS: atom_id res chain seq x y z
N ASP A 1 -9.99 19.19 20.70
CA ASP A 1 -11.32 19.21 21.33
C ASP A 1 -12.16 20.43 20.89
N GLN A 2 -11.64 21.67 20.99
CA GLN A 2 -12.41 22.87 20.63
C GLN A 2 -12.87 22.87 19.16
N TYR A 3 -12.03 22.44 18.23
CA TYR A 3 -12.37 22.34 16.82
C TYR A 3 -13.52 21.33 16.60
N CYS A 4 -13.41 20.11 17.11
CA CYS A 4 -14.49 19.11 16.99
C CYS A 4 -15.81 19.59 17.64
N ALA A 5 -15.73 20.33 18.76
CA ALA A 5 -16.91 20.90 19.40
C ALA A 5 -17.58 22.02 18.57
N SER A 6 -16.82 22.67 17.67
CA SER A 6 -17.33 23.77 16.81
C SER A 6 -17.93 23.28 15.49
N ILE A 7 -17.74 22.01 15.13
CA ILE A 7 -18.24 21.44 13.87
C ILE A 7 -19.65 20.86 14.10
N ALA A 8 -20.58 21.14 13.18
CA ALA A 8 -21.86 20.44 13.15
C ALA A 8 -21.63 18.99 12.72
N PRO A 9 -22.24 18.01 13.40
CA PRO A 9 -22.17 16.63 12.95
C PRO A 9 -22.91 16.45 11.62
N THR A 10 -22.49 15.45 10.86
CA THR A 10 -23.17 15.07 9.59
C THR A 10 -24.44 14.29 9.91
N ASP A 11 -25.57 14.72 9.36
CA ASP A 11 -26.84 14.04 9.53
C ASP A 11 -26.95 12.78 8.67
N LYS A 12 -27.78 11.85 9.13
CA LYS A 12 -28.20 10.68 8.34
C LYS A 12 -29.03 11.14 7.13
N ASN A 13 -28.97 10.36 6.06
CA ASN A 13 -29.73 10.62 4.83
C ASN A 13 -30.47 9.35 4.35
N GLN A 14 -31.16 9.45 3.22
CA GLN A 14 -31.96 8.34 2.68
C GLN A 14 -31.15 7.09 2.32
N TYR A 15 -29.83 7.19 2.21
CA TYR A 15 -28.93 6.09 1.87
C TYR A 15 -28.23 5.48 3.11
N THR A 16 -28.51 5.99 4.30
CA THR A 16 -27.93 5.46 5.55
C THR A 16 -28.29 4.00 5.73
N GLY A 17 -27.28 3.13 5.73
CA GLY A 17 -27.46 1.69 5.90
C GLY A 17 -27.94 0.95 4.64
N LEU A 18 -27.90 1.57 3.47
CA LEU A 18 -28.31 0.97 2.20
C LEU A 18 -27.58 -0.36 1.92
N THR A 19 -26.32 -0.44 2.27
CA THR A 19 -25.47 -1.62 2.07
C THR A 19 -25.11 -2.32 3.39
N LYS A 20 -25.94 -2.14 4.40
CA LYS A 20 -25.76 -2.84 5.67
C LYS A 20 -25.68 -4.35 5.44
N ASP A 21 -24.69 -4.99 6.06
CA ASP A 21 -24.45 -6.43 5.96
C ASP A 21 -23.98 -6.92 4.56
N TYR A 22 -23.62 -6.00 3.64
CA TYR A 22 -22.94 -6.34 2.40
C TYR A 22 -21.44 -6.55 2.63
N ASN A 23 -20.79 -7.27 1.73
CA ASN A 23 -19.34 -7.28 1.63
C ASN A 23 -18.83 -5.95 1.09
N LEU A 24 -17.61 -5.60 1.42
CA LEU A 24 -16.92 -4.43 0.88
C LEU A 24 -15.59 -4.83 0.26
N ILE A 25 -15.37 -4.48 -0.99
CA ILE A 25 -14.08 -4.52 -1.66
C ILE A 25 -13.68 -3.10 -2.03
N VAL A 26 -12.50 -2.66 -1.59
CA VAL A 26 -11.96 -1.32 -1.89
C VAL A 26 -10.66 -1.48 -2.65
N ILE A 27 -10.56 -0.83 -3.79
CA ILE A 27 -9.39 -0.86 -4.67
C ILE A 27 -8.82 0.56 -4.77
N CYS A 28 -7.62 0.73 -4.23
CA CYS A 28 -6.79 1.91 -4.43
C CYS A 28 -5.93 1.65 -5.67
N ALA A 29 -6.29 2.25 -6.79
CA ALA A 29 -5.70 1.96 -8.09
C ALA A 29 -4.54 2.89 -8.39
N GLU A 30 -3.33 2.34 -8.48
CA GLU A 30 -2.09 3.06 -8.77
C GLU A 30 -2.23 3.89 -10.06
N SER A 31 -2.04 5.21 -9.96
CA SER A 31 -2.03 6.16 -11.08
C SER A 31 -3.26 6.09 -12.01
N PHE A 32 -4.41 5.73 -11.49
CA PHE A 32 -5.62 5.58 -12.29
C PHE A 32 -6.16 6.93 -12.78
N SER A 33 -6.75 6.92 -13.97
CA SER A 33 -7.40 8.08 -14.58
C SER A 33 -8.78 7.70 -15.14
N PRO A 34 -9.80 8.57 -15.03
CA PRO A 34 -11.13 8.31 -15.59
C PRO A 34 -11.11 8.09 -17.11
N TYR A 35 -10.11 8.57 -17.82
CA TYR A 35 -9.95 8.41 -19.27
C TYR A 35 -9.56 6.99 -19.70
N VAL A 36 -9.29 6.09 -18.75
CA VAL A 36 -9.12 4.65 -19.00
C VAL A 36 -10.47 3.95 -19.22
N ILE A 37 -11.55 4.48 -18.63
CA ILE A 37 -12.89 3.86 -18.66
C ILE A 37 -13.46 3.93 -20.08
N ASP A 38 -13.74 2.78 -20.67
CA ASP A 38 -14.25 2.66 -22.03
C ASP A 38 -15.16 1.42 -22.14
N GLU A 39 -16.36 1.57 -22.69
CA GLU A 39 -17.37 0.51 -22.73
C GLU A 39 -16.91 -0.75 -23.46
N GLN A 40 -16.05 -0.60 -24.48
CA GLN A 40 -15.60 -1.73 -25.31
C GLN A 40 -14.24 -2.29 -24.86
N ARG A 41 -13.33 -1.41 -24.42
CA ARG A 41 -11.97 -1.79 -24.05
C ARG A 41 -11.85 -2.21 -22.60
N THR A 42 -12.58 -1.55 -21.70
CA THR A 42 -12.54 -1.79 -20.26
C THR A 42 -13.96 -2.00 -19.68
N PRO A 43 -14.67 -3.07 -20.11
CA PRO A 43 -16.06 -3.30 -19.75
C PRO A 43 -16.29 -3.51 -18.25
N ALA A 44 -15.34 -4.06 -17.50
CA ALA A 44 -15.48 -4.22 -16.05
C ALA A 44 -15.37 -2.85 -15.33
N LEU A 45 -14.41 -2.01 -15.71
CA LEU A 45 -14.33 -0.62 -15.23
C LEU A 45 -15.59 0.17 -15.62
N TYR A 46 -16.08 0.00 -16.85
CA TYR A 46 -17.31 0.65 -17.30
C TYR A 46 -18.53 0.18 -16.49
N LYS A 47 -18.62 -1.11 -16.16
CA LYS A 47 -19.65 -1.67 -15.27
C LYS A 47 -19.58 -1.03 -13.87
N LEU A 48 -18.37 -0.90 -13.28
CA LEU A 48 -18.19 -0.22 -12.00
C LEU A 48 -18.63 1.24 -12.05
N ALA A 49 -18.28 1.96 -13.12
CA ALA A 49 -18.58 3.38 -13.28
C ALA A 49 -20.06 3.67 -13.51
N ASN A 50 -20.85 2.67 -13.94
CA ASN A 50 -22.25 2.83 -14.30
C ASN A 50 -23.21 2.02 -13.41
N GLY A 51 -22.75 1.52 -12.26
CA GLY A 51 -23.57 0.81 -11.28
C GLY A 51 -23.42 1.41 -9.88
N GLY A 52 -24.53 1.86 -9.25
CA GLY A 52 -24.49 2.52 -7.94
C GLY A 52 -24.38 4.04 -8.04
N PHE A 53 -23.44 4.66 -7.30
CA PHE A 53 -23.29 6.12 -7.31
C PHE A 53 -22.24 6.57 -8.33
N ARG A 54 -22.56 7.62 -9.11
CA ARG A 54 -21.70 8.30 -10.06
C ARG A 54 -21.35 9.70 -9.54
N PHE A 55 -20.14 9.84 -8.98
CA PHE A 55 -19.67 11.11 -8.42
C PHE A 55 -18.99 11.93 -9.52
N HIS A 56 -19.64 13.00 -9.99
CA HIS A 56 -19.17 13.78 -11.13
C HIS A 56 -18.09 14.80 -10.78
N ASN A 57 -17.98 15.21 -9.53
CA ASN A 57 -17.03 16.23 -9.06
C ASN A 57 -16.11 15.67 -7.97
N TYR A 58 -15.55 14.49 -8.23
CA TYR A 58 -14.54 13.89 -7.36
C TYR A 58 -13.13 14.26 -7.82
N TYR A 59 -12.28 14.63 -6.87
CA TYR A 59 -10.89 15.05 -7.12
C TYR A 59 -9.92 14.26 -6.26
N CYS A 60 -8.90 13.64 -6.88
CA CYS A 60 -7.74 13.11 -6.16
C CYS A 60 -6.90 14.28 -5.63
N SER A 61 -6.75 14.38 -4.32
CA SER A 61 -6.14 15.53 -3.66
C SER A 61 -4.64 15.68 -3.94
N PHE A 62 -3.93 14.60 -4.33
CA PHE A 62 -2.48 14.52 -4.27
C PHE A 62 -1.82 14.49 -5.66
N PRO A 63 -0.71 15.25 -5.83
CA PRO A 63 0.02 15.28 -7.10
C PRO A 63 0.89 14.03 -7.32
N ASN A 64 1.25 13.31 -6.26
CA ASN A 64 2.11 12.13 -6.26
C ASN A 64 2.14 11.51 -4.87
N THR A 65 2.90 10.41 -4.73
CA THR A 65 3.10 9.68 -3.47
C THR A 65 1.87 8.85 -3.09
N THR A 66 1.91 7.59 -3.50
CA THR A 66 0.89 6.57 -3.24
C THR A 66 0.38 6.58 -1.81
N THR A 67 1.27 6.66 -0.81
CA THR A 67 0.89 6.64 0.60
C THR A 67 0.04 7.83 1.05
N ASN A 68 0.04 8.96 0.32
CA ASN A 68 -0.82 10.09 0.65
C ASN A 68 -2.28 9.81 0.28
N GLY A 69 -2.53 9.33 -0.95
CA GLY A 69 -3.87 8.94 -1.38
C GLY A 69 -4.40 7.75 -0.59
N GLU A 70 -3.55 6.74 -0.38
CA GLU A 70 -3.87 5.56 0.42
C GLU A 70 -4.25 5.93 1.88
N TYR A 71 -3.49 6.85 2.50
CA TYR A 71 -3.79 7.36 3.84
C TYR A 71 -5.14 8.10 3.87
N ALA A 72 -5.37 9.00 2.94
CA ALA A 72 -6.60 9.77 2.89
C ALA A 72 -7.83 8.87 2.71
N LEU A 73 -7.77 7.92 1.80
CA LEU A 73 -8.82 6.92 1.56
C LEU A 73 -9.12 6.09 2.80
N CYS A 74 -8.09 5.55 3.45
CA CYS A 74 -8.25 4.61 4.55
C CYS A 74 -8.58 5.28 5.89
N MET A 75 -8.13 6.52 6.10
CA MET A 75 -8.24 7.23 7.39
C MET A 75 -9.35 8.29 7.41
N GLY A 76 -9.81 8.78 6.24
CA GLY A 76 -10.71 9.94 6.17
C GLY A 76 -10.07 11.22 6.73
N LEU A 77 -8.74 11.33 6.63
CA LEU A 77 -7.91 12.42 7.13
C LEU A 77 -6.94 12.86 6.05
N MET A 78 -6.61 14.17 6.00
CA MET A 78 -5.53 14.65 5.14
C MET A 78 -4.18 14.17 5.69
N PRO A 79 -3.26 13.65 4.85
CA PRO A 79 -1.90 13.39 5.28
C PRO A 79 -1.18 14.69 5.65
N ASP A 80 -0.18 14.61 6.51
CA ASP A 80 0.69 15.73 6.84
C ASP A 80 1.64 15.99 5.65
N MET A 81 1.31 17.02 4.86
CA MET A 81 2.04 17.39 3.65
C MET A 81 3.46 17.93 3.90
N SER A 82 3.82 18.22 5.14
CA SER A 82 5.18 18.62 5.52
C SER A 82 6.15 17.42 5.59
N ARG A 83 5.63 16.20 5.57
CA ARG A 83 6.41 14.97 5.72
C ARG A 83 7.04 14.54 4.40
N THR A 84 8.18 13.89 4.52
CA THR A 84 8.89 13.30 3.37
C THR A 84 8.29 11.93 3.02
N LYS A 85 8.59 11.43 1.81
CA LYS A 85 8.24 10.06 1.40
C LYS A 85 8.75 8.98 2.35
N THR A 86 9.76 9.31 3.14
CA THR A 86 10.52 8.41 4.01
C THR A 86 10.07 8.43 5.48
N ALA A 87 9.14 9.33 5.81
CA ALA A 87 8.49 9.42 7.11
C ALA A 87 7.04 9.84 6.86
N SER A 88 6.33 9.05 6.09
CA SER A 88 4.97 9.34 5.63
C SER A 88 3.98 9.38 6.79
N SER A 89 2.79 9.87 6.51
CA SER A 89 1.70 9.84 7.50
C SER A 89 1.33 8.41 7.92
N PHE A 90 1.49 7.44 7.02
CA PHE A 90 1.34 6.02 7.39
C PHE A 90 2.38 5.57 8.41
N ASP A 91 3.66 5.88 8.19
CA ASP A 91 4.73 5.46 9.12
C ASP A 91 4.48 5.96 10.53
N VAL A 92 4.01 7.21 10.66
CA VAL A 92 3.67 7.77 11.97
C VAL A 92 2.43 7.11 12.57
N SER A 93 1.42 6.82 11.74
CA SER A 93 0.15 6.24 12.21
C SER A 93 0.27 4.78 12.66
N ARG A 94 1.35 4.06 12.32
CA ARG A 94 1.55 2.64 12.65
C ARG A 94 1.45 2.32 14.14
N SER A 95 1.67 3.30 15.01
CA SER A 95 1.61 3.16 16.46
C SER A 95 0.43 3.90 17.11
N ASN A 96 -0.41 4.57 16.31
CA ASN A 96 -1.55 5.31 16.82
C ASN A 96 -2.76 4.40 17.02
N TYR A 97 -3.64 4.79 17.94
CA TYR A 97 -4.95 4.18 18.05
C TYR A 97 -5.88 4.71 16.95
N LEU A 98 -6.34 3.83 16.06
CA LEU A 98 -7.04 4.17 14.82
C LEU A 98 -8.46 3.58 14.77
N PRO A 99 -9.41 3.99 15.64
CA PRO A 99 -10.72 3.38 15.71
C PRO A 99 -11.60 3.64 14.48
N TYR A 100 -11.31 4.71 13.74
CA TYR A 100 -12.09 5.13 12.57
C TYR A 100 -11.43 4.79 11.23
N CYS A 101 -10.22 4.21 11.19
CA CYS A 101 -9.72 3.75 9.91
C CYS A 101 -10.57 2.57 9.40
N MET A 102 -10.63 2.44 8.09
CA MET A 102 -11.53 1.51 7.39
C MET A 102 -11.44 0.09 7.95
N GLY A 103 -10.26 -0.50 8.04
CA GLY A 103 -10.09 -1.87 8.51
C GLY A 103 -10.59 -2.08 9.95
N ASN A 104 -10.21 -1.20 10.89
CA ASN A 104 -10.63 -1.30 12.28
C ASN A 104 -12.14 -1.14 12.46
N VAL A 105 -12.78 -0.24 11.68
CA VAL A 105 -14.23 -0.07 11.73
C VAL A 105 -14.94 -1.35 11.33
N PHE A 106 -14.58 -1.95 10.21
CA PHE A 106 -15.20 -3.17 9.72
C PHE A 106 -14.87 -4.38 10.61
N ALA A 107 -13.62 -4.51 11.05
CA ALA A 107 -13.22 -5.55 11.99
C ALA A 107 -14.01 -5.47 13.32
N SER A 108 -14.24 -4.27 13.85
CA SER A 108 -15.05 -4.06 15.07
C SER A 108 -16.52 -4.48 14.92
N ARG A 109 -17.01 -4.60 13.70
CA ARG A 109 -18.36 -5.09 13.36
C ARG A 109 -18.40 -6.60 13.08
N GLY A 110 -17.28 -7.29 13.25
CA GLY A 110 -17.17 -8.72 13.02
C GLY A 110 -16.92 -9.12 11.56
N TYR A 111 -16.57 -8.17 10.69
CA TYR A 111 -16.12 -8.47 9.34
C TYR A 111 -14.68 -8.96 9.40
N PRO A 112 -14.33 -10.14 8.87
CA PRO A 112 -12.95 -10.42 8.52
C PRO A 112 -12.45 -9.31 7.59
N ALA A 113 -11.35 -8.66 7.98
CA ALA A 113 -10.79 -7.54 7.24
C ALA A 113 -9.42 -7.93 6.68
N TYR A 114 -9.27 -7.85 5.38
CA TYR A 114 -8.06 -8.23 4.63
C TYR A 114 -7.50 -7.04 3.87
N ALA A 115 -6.17 -7.01 3.71
CA ALA A 115 -5.54 -6.05 2.82
C ALA A 115 -4.42 -6.72 2.02
N TYR A 116 -4.31 -6.35 0.74
CA TYR A 116 -3.41 -6.98 -0.22
C TYR A 116 -2.59 -5.94 -0.97
N HIS A 117 -1.33 -6.31 -1.26
CA HIS A 117 -0.45 -5.52 -2.12
C HIS A 117 0.43 -6.44 -2.96
N ASN A 118 0.44 -6.23 -4.27
CA ASN A 118 1.19 -7.05 -5.22
C ASN A 118 2.67 -6.68 -5.36
N TYR A 119 3.23 -6.10 -4.30
CA TYR A 119 4.66 -5.91 -4.14
C TYR A 119 5.07 -6.28 -2.71
N TYR A 120 6.27 -5.94 -2.29
CA TYR A 120 6.75 -6.31 -0.96
C TYR A 120 6.00 -5.59 0.17
N GLY A 121 5.63 -6.33 1.22
CA GLY A 121 4.96 -5.78 2.39
C GLY A 121 5.78 -4.73 3.14
N THR A 122 7.10 -4.78 3.03
CA THR A 122 8.01 -3.78 3.58
C THR A 122 8.02 -2.45 2.79
N PHE A 123 7.45 -2.45 1.58
CA PHE A 123 7.33 -1.24 0.78
C PHE A 123 6.33 -0.29 1.44
N TYR A 124 6.81 0.90 1.84
CA TYR A 124 6.06 1.88 2.64
C TYR A 124 5.59 1.34 4.02
N ASP A 125 6.32 0.40 4.60
CA ASP A 125 6.04 -0.15 5.94
C ASP A 125 4.61 -0.74 6.10
N ARG A 126 4.01 -1.23 5.00
CA ARG A 126 2.64 -1.75 5.02
C ARG A 126 2.46 -2.98 5.90
N ASN A 127 3.52 -3.78 6.09
CA ASN A 127 3.54 -4.89 7.02
C ASN A 127 3.33 -4.49 8.51
N HIS A 128 3.49 -3.23 8.85
CA HIS A 128 3.20 -2.68 10.18
C HIS A 128 1.96 -1.79 10.18
N THR A 129 1.80 -0.95 9.16
CA THR A 129 0.68 0.00 9.10
C THR A 129 -0.65 -0.68 8.90
N HIS A 130 -0.76 -1.63 7.99
CA HIS A 130 -2.03 -2.30 7.67
C HIS A 130 -2.54 -3.20 8.79
N PRO A 131 -1.70 -4.00 9.50
CA PRO A 131 -2.15 -4.70 10.70
C PRO A 131 -2.64 -3.75 11.80
N ASN A 132 -2.00 -2.59 12.00
CA ASN A 132 -2.49 -1.57 12.95
C ASN A 132 -3.84 -0.96 12.53
N MET A 133 -4.14 -0.97 11.22
CA MET A 133 -5.43 -0.57 10.68
C MET A 133 -6.51 -1.65 10.81
N GLY A 134 -6.19 -2.82 11.38
CA GLY A 134 -7.14 -3.92 11.60
C GLY A 134 -7.22 -4.96 10.49
N TYR A 135 -6.32 -4.92 9.52
CA TYR A 135 -6.30 -5.87 8.42
C TYR A 135 -5.42 -7.10 8.69
N THR A 136 -5.86 -8.25 8.24
CA THR A 136 -4.98 -9.36 7.91
C THR A 136 -4.26 -8.98 6.61
N PHE A 137 -3.01 -8.56 6.70
CA PHE A 137 -2.26 -8.04 5.55
C PHE A 137 -1.48 -9.15 4.85
N ARG A 138 -1.58 -9.17 3.51
CA ARG A 138 -0.83 -10.07 2.63
C ARG A 138 -0.13 -9.27 1.53
N ALA A 139 1.13 -9.61 1.30
CA ALA A 139 1.93 -9.03 0.22
C ALA A 139 2.95 -10.06 -0.26
N VAL A 140 3.64 -9.78 -1.35
CA VAL A 140 4.73 -10.64 -1.82
C VAL A 140 5.78 -10.81 -0.72
N GLY A 141 6.10 -12.06 -0.39
CA GLY A 141 6.97 -12.40 0.74
C GLY A 141 6.32 -12.31 2.12
N SER A 142 5.01 -12.02 2.19
CA SER A 142 4.22 -11.95 3.43
C SER A 142 2.85 -12.60 3.25
N GLY A 143 2.84 -13.83 2.73
CA GLY A 143 1.64 -14.66 2.60
C GLY A 143 0.84 -14.48 1.30
N LEU A 144 1.32 -13.71 0.34
CA LEU A 144 0.79 -13.63 -1.02
C LEU A 144 1.76 -14.30 -1.98
N ASP A 145 1.37 -15.46 -2.53
CA ASP A 145 2.18 -16.23 -3.48
C ASP A 145 1.78 -15.88 -4.92
N MET A 146 2.55 -15.01 -5.55
CA MET A 146 2.34 -14.55 -6.92
C MET A 146 3.67 -14.21 -7.60
N PRO A 147 3.75 -14.22 -8.95
CA PRO A 147 4.93 -13.80 -9.67
C PRO A 147 5.27 -12.32 -9.40
N LEU A 148 6.55 -12.03 -9.16
CA LEU A 148 7.04 -10.67 -8.98
C LEU A 148 7.54 -10.11 -10.31
N SER A 149 7.14 -8.88 -10.62
CA SER A 149 7.65 -8.07 -11.73
C SER A 149 7.64 -6.58 -11.36
N TRP A 150 8.13 -5.73 -12.24
CA TRP A 150 8.09 -4.27 -12.05
C TRP A 150 7.41 -3.58 -13.23
N PRO A 151 6.20 -3.03 -13.01
CA PRO A 151 5.29 -3.29 -11.89
C PRO A 151 4.75 -4.72 -11.90
N SER A 152 4.17 -5.16 -10.77
CA SER A 152 3.55 -6.47 -10.64
C SER A 152 2.09 -6.45 -11.11
N SER A 153 1.58 -7.64 -11.44
CA SER A 153 0.24 -7.87 -11.98
C SER A 153 -0.84 -7.70 -10.90
N ASP A 154 -1.86 -6.89 -11.18
CA ASP A 154 -3.05 -6.77 -10.35
C ASP A 154 -3.94 -8.00 -10.48
N LYS A 155 -3.99 -8.60 -11.68
CA LYS A 155 -4.73 -9.83 -11.90
C LYS A 155 -4.17 -10.99 -11.08
N ASP A 156 -2.85 -11.17 -11.07
CA ASP A 156 -2.21 -12.23 -10.28
C ASP A 156 -2.45 -12.01 -8.77
N MET A 157 -2.55 -10.75 -8.31
CA MET A 157 -2.91 -10.43 -6.92
C MET A 157 -4.34 -10.88 -6.59
N ILE A 158 -5.31 -10.59 -7.44
CA ILE A 158 -6.70 -11.05 -7.26
C ILE A 158 -6.74 -12.59 -7.26
N ASP A 159 -6.15 -13.23 -8.25
CA ASP A 159 -6.11 -14.70 -8.37
C ASP A 159 -5.53 -15.36 -7.12
N ALA A 160 -4.46 -14.79 -6.54
CA ALA A 160 -3.78 -15.34 -5.39
C ALA A 160 -4.49 -15.10 -4.04
N SER A 161 -5.41 -14.12 -3.97
CA SER A 161 -5.96 -13.65 -2.70
C SER A 161 -7.47 -13.88 -2.53
N VAL A 162 -8.23 -13.87 -3.61
CA VAL A 162 -9.69 -13.81 -3.57
C VAL A 162 -10.33 -15.00 -2.83
N SER A 163 -9.73 -16.18 -2.89
CA SER A 163 -10.20 -17.37 -2.18
C SER A 163 -10.13 -17.24 -0.65
N GLU A 164 -9.28 -16.33 -0.11
CA GLU A 164 -9.12 -16.16 1.34
C GLU A 164 -10.39 -15.62 2.00
N TYR A 165 -11.23 -14.89 1.26
CA TYR A 165 -12.44 -14.26 1.81
C TYR A 165 -13.76 -14.67 1.13
N LEU A 166 -13.74 -15.18 -0.10
CA LEU A 166 -14.98 -15.54 -0.82
C LEU A 166 -15.73 -16.73 -0.21
N ASP A 167 -15.03 -17.61 0.48
CA ASP A 167 -15.65 -18.75 1.19
C ASP A 167 -16.20 -18.34 2.57
N SER A 168 -16.14 -17.06 2.95
CA SER A 168 -16.65 -16.56 4.22
C SER A 168 -18.16 -16.68 4.30
N SER A 169 -18.65 -17.19 5.43
CA SER A 169 -20.09 -17.21 5.76
C SER A 169 -20.58 -15.90 6.38
N THR A 170 -19.67 -14.97 6.68
CA THR A 170 -19.95 -13.64 7.22
C THR A 170 -19.50 -12.57 6.22
N PRO A 171 -20.14 -11.39 6.22
CA PRO A 171 -19.67 -10.29 5.40
C PRO A 171 -18.20 -9.98 5.69
N PHE A 172 -17.44 -9.63 4.66
CA PHE A 172 -16.01 -9.33 4.72
C PHE A 172 -15.69 -7.91 4.22
N CYS A 173 -14.49 -7.44 4.56
CA CYS A 173 -13.90 -6.22 4.01
C CYS A 173 -12.54 -6.58 3.41
N ALA A 174 -12.33 -6.32 2.13
CA ALA A 174 -11.05 -6.54 1.44
C ALA A 174 -10.55 -5.22 0.83
N TYR A 175 -9.32 -4.86 1.09
CA TYR A 175 -8.63 -3.70 0.56
C TYR A 175 -7.49 -4.13 -0.35
N TYR A 176 -7.40 -3.52 -1.53
CA TYR A 176 -6.36 -3.76 -2.51
C TYR A 176 -5.61 -2.47 -2.84
N MET A 177 -4.31 -2.45 -2.60
CA MET A 177 -3.42 -1.45 -3.17
C MET A 177 -2.77 -2.04 -4.40
N THR A 178 -3.16 -1.58 -5.59
CA THR A 178 -2.69 -2.11 -6.86
C THR A 178 -1.33 -1.52 -7.26
N PHE A 179 -0.68 -2.10 -8.27
CA PHE A 179 0.64 -1.69 -8.71
C PHE A 179 0.83 -1.68 -10.22
N SER A 180 -0.03 -2.35 -10.98
CA SER A 180 0.14 -2.46 -12.44
C SER A 180 0.21 -1.11 -13.17
N GLY A 181 -0.49 -0.09 -12.65
CA GLY A 181 -0.53 1.27 -13.18
C GLY A 181 0.74 2.10 -13.01
N HIS A 182 1.78 1.57 -12.31
CA HIS A 182 2.99 2.33 -11.99
C HIS A 182 3.84 2.65 -13.23
N TYR A 183 4.41 3.86 -13.29
CA TYR A 183 5.32 4.30 -14.37
C TYR A 183 6.73 3.63 -14.22
N GLN A 184 7.59 3.61 -15.26
CA GLN A 184 7.54 4.42 -16.49
C GLN A 184 6.66 3.73 -17.54
N TYR A 185 5.98 4.56 -18.36
CA TYR A 185 5.09 4.06 -19.41
C TYR A 185 5.86 3.93 -20.73
N ASN A 186 6.43 2.76 -20.95
CA ASN A 186 7.13 2.32 -22.15
C ASN A 186 7.05 0.79 -22.24
N TRP A 187 7.53 0.19 -23.32
CA TRP A 187 7.44 -1.26 -23.52
C TRP A 187 8.45 -2.09 -22.71
N ASP A 188 9.32 -1.46 -21.91
CA ASP A 188 10.16 -2.15 -20.92
C ASP A 188 9.44 -2.38 -19.58
N ASN A 189 8.34 -1.68 -19.35
CA ASN A 189 7.46 -1.89 -18.21
C ASN A 189 6.76 -3.26 -18.33
N ALA A 190 6.82 -4.09 -17.31
CA ALA A 190 6.33 -5.46 -17.35
C ALA A 190 4.85 -5.58 -17.73
N MET A 191 4.00 -4.68 -17.21
CA MET A 191 2.56 -4.76 -17.47
C MET A 191 2.18 -4.15 -18.81
N SER A 192 2.88 -3.11 -19.26
CA SER A 192 2.66 -2.59 -20.61
C SER A 192 3.12 -3.58 -21.68
N ALA A 193 4.26 -4.24 -21.48
CA ALA A 193 4.76 -5.29 -22.39
C ALA A 193 3.80 -6.48 -22.47
N LYS A 194 3.28 -6.93 -21.30
CA LYS A 194 2.31 -8.04 -21.18
C LYS A 194 1.04 -7.77 -21.98
N ASN A 195 0.51 -6.55 -21.91
CA ASN A 195 -0.79 -6.20 -22.46
C ASN A 195 -0.72 -5.36 -23.73
N ARG A 196 0.46 -5.31 -24.37
CA ARG A 196 0.74 -4.49 -25.56
C ARG A 196 -0.27 -4.71 -26.69
N ASP A 197 -0.59 -5.96 -26.98
CA ASP A 197 -1.45 -6.33 -28.11
C ASP A 197 -2.88 -5.77 -27.99
N ALA A 198 -3.35 -5.51 -26.76
CA ALA A 198 -4.67 -4.91 -26.52
C ALA A 198 -4.75 -3.43 -26.94
N VAL A 199 -3.62 -2.73 -27.05
CA VAL A 199 -3.60 -1.26 -27.19
C VAL A 199 -2.70 -0.74 -28.32
N CYS A 200 -1.77 -1.54 -28.85
CA CYS A 200 -0.77 -1.09 -29.83
C CYS A 200 -1.34 -0.56 -31.15
N ASN A 201 -2.60 -0.85 -31.47
CA ASN A 201 -3.31 -0.36 -32.65
C ASN A 201 -4.17 0.90 -32.39
N LEU A 202 -4.19 1.38 -31.14
CA LEU A 202 -4.94 2.59 -30.79
C LEU A 202 -4.23 3.84 -31.34
N PRO A 203 -4.96 4.91 -31.71
CA PRO A 203 -4.40 6.11 -32.31
C PRO A 203 -3.75 7.04 -31.28
N TYR A 204 -2.88 6.50 -30.43
CA TYR A 204 -2.17 7.21 -29.37
C TYR A 204 -0.65 7.07 -29.52
N SER A 205 0.10 7.99 -28.92
CA SER A 205 1.55 7.86 -28.77
C SER A 205 1.93 6.60 -27.99
N GLU A 206 3.16 6.12 -28.14
CA GLU A 206 3.65 4.91 -27.48
C GLU A 206 3.50 4.98 -25.96
N THR A 207 3.80 6.14 -25.36
CA THR A 207 3.67 6.32 -23.90
C THR A 207 2.22 6.20 -23.43
N VAL A 208 1.27 6.79 -24.17
CA VAL A 208 -0.16 6.68 -23.84
C VAL A 208 -0.68 5.25 -24.06
N GLN A 209 -0.24 4.58 -25.14
CA GLN A 209 -0.55 3.16 -25.35
C GLN A 209 0.01 2.31 -24.20
N ALA A 210 1.26 2.54 -23.76
CA ALA A 210 1.87 1.81 -22.66
C ALA A 210 1.14 2.06 -21.32
N TYR A 211 0.69 3.28 -21.05
CA TYR A 211 -0.16 3.61 -19.92
C TYR A 211 -1.49 2.84 -19.94
N LEU A 212 -2.17 2.84 -21.09
CA LEU A 212 -3.40 2.07 -21.28
C LEU A 212 -3.17 0.57 -21.09
N ALA A 213 -2.05 0.04 -21.61
CA ALA A 213 -1.66 -1.36 -21.43
C ALA A 213 -1.47 -1.74 -19.95
N CYS A 214 -0.85 -0.86 -19.14
CA CYS A 214 -0.75 -1.06 -17.70
C CYS A 214 -2.13 -1.15 -17.03
N ASN A 215 -3.08 -0.33 -17.46
CA ASN A 215 -4.45 -0.33 -16.92
C ASN A 215 -5.33 -1.47 -17.46
N MET A 216 -4.96 -2.10 -18.58
CA MET A 216 -5.61 -3.36 -19.01
C MET A 216 -5.39 -4.48 -17.99
N GLU A 217 -4.29 -4.46 -17.24
CA GLU A 217 -4.07 -5.43 -16.17
C GLU A 217 -5.06 -5.26 -15.02
N LEU A 218 -5.39 -4.01 -14.66
CA LEU A 218 -6.46 -3.70 -13.70
C LEU A 218 -7.84 -4.14 -14.23
N GLU A 219 -8.11 -3.91 -15.51
CA GLU A 219 -9.35 -4.37 -16.16
C GLU A 219 -9.50 -5.89 -16.04
N TYR A 220 -8.47 -6.66 -16.40
CA TYR A 220 -8.50 -8.13 -16.31
C TYR A 220 -8.60 -8.63 -14.86
N ALA A 221 -8.02 -7.90 -13.91
CA ALA A 221 -8.19 -8.17 -12.49
C ALA A 221 -9.65 -8.02 -12.05
N LEU A 222 -10.33 -6.98 -12.56
CA LEU A 222 -11.74 -6.73 -12.27
C LEU A 222 -12.67 -7.72 -12.96
N GLU A 223 -12.39 -8.10 -14.21
CA GLU A 223 -13.14 -9.16 -14.92
C GLU A 223 -13.11 -10.46 -14.11
N ASP A 224 -11.91 -10.87 -13.69
CA ASP A 224 -11.73 -12.07 -12.88
C ASP A 224 -12.43 -11.96 -11.52
N LEU A 225 -12.30 -10.81 -10.83
CA LEU A 225 -13.00 -10.56 -9.57
C LEU A 225 -14.53 -10.71 -9.71
N PHE A 226 -15.12 -10.15 -10.75
CA PHE A 226 -16.56 -10.29 -11.02
C PHE A 226 -16.94 -11.74 -11.29
N GLU A 227 -16.14 -12.47 -12.08
CA GLU A 227 -16.38 -13.90 -12.36
C GLU A 227 -16.32 -14.73 -11.07
N GLN A 228 -15.33 -14.49 -10.22
CA GLN A 228 -15.18 -15.16 -8.93
C GLN A 228 -16.35 -14.87 -7.98
N LEU A 229 -16.80 -13.62 -7.90
CA LEU A 229 -17.98 -13.22 -7.10
C LEU A 229 -19.26 -13.90 -7.60
N GLU A 230 -19.47 -13.96 -8.92
CA GLU A 230 -20.62 -14.66 -9.53
C GLU A 230 -20.57 -16.15 -9.24
N ARG A 231 -19.41 -16.79 -9.42
CA ARG A 231 -19.21 -18.22 -9.20
C ARG A 231 -19.47 -18.65 -7.76
N THR A 232 -19.14 -17.78 -6.79
CA THR A 232 -19.34 -18.04 -5.36
C THR A 232 -20.69 -17.55 -4.83
N GLY A 233 -21.51 -16.91 -5.65
CA GLY A 233 -22.80 -16.36 -5.25
C GLY A 233 -22.72 -15.10 -4.39
N GLN A 234 -21.57 -14.42 -4.38
CA GLN A 234 -21.32 -13.20 -3.60
C GLN A 234 -21.58 -11.91 -4.40
N ALA A 235 -21.84 -12.00 -5.71
CA ALA A 235 -21.97 -10.84 -6.59
C ALA A 235 -23.11 -9.89 -6.18
N ASP A 236 -24.24 -10.42 -5.72
CA ASP A 236 -25.44 -9.62 -5.39
C ASP A 236 -25.37 -8.90 -4.04
N ASN A 237 -24.35 -9.17 -3.23
CA ASN A 237 -24.19 -8.57 -1.91
C ASN A 237 -22.78 -8.01 -1.66
N THR A 238 -22.03 -7.69 -2.72
CA THR A 238 -20.70 -7.11 -2.64
C THR A 238 -20.65 -5.72 -3.25
N VAL A 239 -20.35 -4.73 -2.41
CA VAL A 239 -20.02 -3.36 -2.85
C VAL A 239 -18.56 -3.34 -3.30
N ILE A 240 -18.30 -2.78 -4.47
CA ILE A 240 -16.94 -2.60 -4.98
C ILE A 240 -16.68 -1.10 -5.15
N VAL A 241 -15.62 -0.64 -4.50
CA VAL A 241 -15.15 0.75 -4.56
C VAL A 241 -13.81 0.79 -5.25
N LEU A 242 -13.64 1.73 -6.19
CA LEU A 242 -12.35 1.99 -6.81
C LEU A 242 -12.09 3.49 -6.88
N THR A 243 -10.90 3.90 -6.49
CA THR A 243 -10.36 5.25 -6.70
C THR A 243 -8.87 5.19 -6.96
N ALA A 244 -8.29 6.27 -7.50
CA ALA A 244 -6.85 6.39 -7.65
C ALA A 244 -6.17 6.80 -6.32
N ASP A 245 -4.89 6.50 -6.19
CA ASP A 245 -4.01 7.08 -5.17
C ASP A 245 -3.56 8.51 -5.52
N HIS A 246 -3.37 8.79 -6.80
CA HIS A 246 -3.05 10.10 -7.40
C HIS A 246 -3.29 10.07 -8.91
N TYR A 247 -3.23 11.25 -9.57
CA TYR A 247 -3.28 11.29 -11.03
C TYR A 247 -2.00 10.67 -11.65
N PRO A 248 -2.03 10.25 -12.95
CA PRO A 248 -0.88 9.61 -13.59
C PRO A 248 0.23 10.60 -13.94
N TYR A 249 0.97 11.08 -12.95
CA TYR A 249 2.04 12.08 -13.10
C TYR A 249 3.25 11.56 -13.90
N GLY A 250 3.29 10.29 -14.23
CA GLY A 250 4.25 9.72 -15.18
C GLY A 250 3.98 10.08 -16.65
N LEU A 251 2.80 10.62 -16.97
CA LEU A 251 2.47 11.22 -18.25
C LEU A 251 2.83 12.71 -18.24
N SER A 252 3.45 13.20 -19.32
CA SER A 252 3.59 14.64 -19.53
C SER A 252 2.22 15.28 -19.77
N GLU A 253 2.12 16.61 -19.63
CA GLU A 253 0.89 17.35 -19.90
C GLU A 253 0.33 17.05 -21.29
N SER A 254 1.18 17.05 -22.33
CA SER A 254 0.77 16.73 -23.71
C SER A 254 0.24 15.30 -23.86
N GLN A 255 0.81 14.33 -23.15
CA GLN A 255 0.38 12.94 -23.17
C GLN A 255 -0.94 12.76 -22.39
N TYR A 256 -1.10 13.50 -21.29
CA TYR A 256 -2.35 13.47 -20.56
C TYR A 256 -3.50 14.14 -21.33
N ASN A 257 -3.21 15.25 -22.04
CA ASN A 257 -4.15 15.89 -22.98
C ASN A 257 -4.52 14.94 -24.14
N GLU A 258 -3.53 14.21 -24.69
CA GLU A 258 -3.75 13.19 -25.71
C GLU A 258 -4.69 12.09 -25.20
N LEU A 259 -4.45 11.55 -24.00
CA LEU A 259 -5.28 10.53 -23.37
C LEU A 259 -6.72 11.05 -23.16
N ALA A 260 -6.86 12.28 -22.69
CA ALA A 260 -8.13 12.93 -22.41
C ALA A 260 -8.89 13.37 -23.67
N GLY A 261 -8.21 13.49 -24.80
CA GLY A 261 -8.79 14.04 -26.06
C GLY A 261 -9.10 15.54 -26.00
N LYS A 262 -8.55 16.27 -25.04
CA LYS A 262 -8.73 17.72 -24.83
C LYS A 262 -7.58 18.30 -24.01
N ASP A 263 -7.44 19.64 -24.05
CA ASP A 263 -6.52 20.32 -23.16
C ASP A 263 -7.06 20.33 -21.72
N ILE A 264 -6.26 19.84 -20.78
CA ILE A 264 -6.59 19.73 -19.36
C ILE A 264 -6.06 20.94 -18.60
N ASP A 265 -6.90 21.58 -17.78
CA ASP A 265 -6.45 22.60 -16.82
C ASP A 265 -5.51 21.94 -15.78
N THR A 266 -4.24 22.36 -15.81
CA THR A 266 -3.19 21.80 -14.94
C THR A 266 -3.30 22.21 -13.48
N THR A 267 -4.15 23.19 -13.16
CA THR A 267 -4.38 23.65 -11.78
C THR A 267 -5.39 22.76 -11.06
N PHE A 268 -6.52 22.48 -11.69
CA PHE A 268 -7.64 21.76 -11.07
C PHE A 268 -8.01 20.47 -11.82
N GLU A 269 -8.23 20.56 -13.13
CA GLU A 269 -8.84 19.46 -13.89
C GLU A 269 -7.93 18.24 -13.97
N LYS A 270 -6.60 18.39 -13.88
CA LYS A 270 -5.68 17.24 -13.80
C LYS A 270 -5.92 16.35 -12.58
N TYR A 271 -6.51 16.90 -11.51
CA TYR A 271 -6.86 16.17 -10.29
C TYR A 271 -8.28 15.60 -10.33
N HIS A 272 -9.11 16.00 -11.31
CA HIS A 272 -10.42 15.40 -11.51
C HIS A 272 -10.27 13.92 -11.84
N ASN A 273 -10.89 13.07 -11.01
CA ASN A 273 -10.73 11.63 -11.10
C ASN A 273 -12.06 10.91 -10.84
N SER A 274 -12.02 9.60 -10.61
CA SER A 274 -13.20 8.80 -10.36
C SER A 274 -13.17 8.21 -8.95
N PHE A 275 -14.26 8.39 -8.25
CA PHE A 275 -14.66 7.54 -7.15
C PHE A 275 -15.81 6.65 -7.66
N LEU A 276 -15.48 5.40 -7.99
CA LEU A 276 -16.41 4.39 -8.45
C LEU A 276 -16.98 3.67 -7.22
N CYS A 277 -18.29 3.75 -7.02
CA CYS A 277 -18.98 3.10 -5.90
C CYS A 277 -20.09 2.22 -6.47
N TYR A 278 -19.70 1.01 -6.89
CA TYR A 278 -20.60 0.02 -7.44
C TYR A 278 -21.40 -0.68 -6.35
N ILE A 279 -22.71 -0.64 -6.48
CA ILE A 279 -23.66 -1.36 -5.62
C ILE A 279 -24.48 -2.27 -6.54
N PRO A 280 -24.44 -3.61 -6.35
CA PRO A 280 -25.13 -4.54 -7.23
C PRO A 280 -26.64 -4.26 -7.26
N ASN A 281 -27.23 -4.43 -8.44
CA ASN A 281 -28.67 -4.25 -8.69
C ASN A 281 -29.22 -2.82 -8.43
N MET A 282 -28.34 -1.85 -8.14
CA MET A 282 -28.73 -0.45 -7.98
C MET A 282 -28.73 0.25 -9.34
N GLN A 283 -29.82 1.00 -9.65
CA GLN A 283 -29.79 1.90 -10.79
C GLN A 283 -28.81 3.05 -10.51
N PRO A 284 -28.08 3.54 -11.52
CA PRO A 284 -27.13 4.63 -11.34
C PRO A 284 -27.78 5.88 -10.73
N VAL A 285 -27.12 6.47 -9.74
CA VAL A 285 -27.50 7.73 -9.11
C VAL A 285 -26.39 8.75 -9.32
N ASP A 286 -26.72 9.83 -10.00
CA ASP A 286 -25.77 10.93 -10.24
C ASP A 286 -25.62 11.81 -9.00
N VAL A 287 -24.38 12.13 -8.65
CA VAL A 287 -24.02 12.97 -7.50
C VAL A 287 -23.06 14.06 -7.98
N ASP A 288 -23.53 15.31 -7.94
CA ASP A 288 -22.78 16.49 -8.40
C ASP A 288 -22.02 17.20 -7.27
N THR A 289 -22.00 16.62 -6.08
CA THR A 289 -21.29 17.15 -4.91
C THR A 289 -19.79 17.17 -5.14
N TYR A 290 -19.12 18.31 -4.87
CA TYR A 290 -17.67 18.41 -4.89
C TYR A 290 -17.06 17.65 -3.71
N CYS A 291 -16.17 16.71 -3.97
CA CYS A 291 -15.62 15.81 -2.96
C CYS A 291 -14.19 15.36 -3.30
N CYS A 292 -13.50 14.79 -2.34
CA CYS A 292 -12.14 14.29 -2.51
C CYS A 292 -11.88 13.03 -1.65
N ASP A 293 -10.65 12.54 -1.66
CA ASP A 293 -10.26 11.25 -1.08
C ASP A 293 -10.73 11.03 0.36
N ILE A 294 -10.67 12.05 1.21
CA ILE A 294 -11.04 11.94 2.63
C ILE A 294 -12.54 11.71 2.86
N ASP A 295 -13.36 12.03 1.87
CA ASP A 295 -14.84 11.92 1.95
C ASP A 295 -15.33 10.49 1.68
N ILE A 296 -14.48 9.63 1.12
CA ILE A 296 -14.84 8.25 0.78
C ILE A 296 -15.18 7.45 2.03
N LEU A 297 -14.30 7.46 3.04
CA LEU A 297 -14.52 6.70 4.27
C LEU A 297 -15.83 7.07 4.97
N PRO A 298 -16.13 8.34 5.31
CA PRO A 298 -17.41 8.68 5.94
C PRO A 298 -18.63 8.33 5.08
N THR A 299 -18.53 8.41 3.75
CA THR A 299 -19.59 7.98 2.82
C THR A 299 -19.84 6.47 2.95
N LEU A 300 -18.80 5.67 2.97
CA LEU A 300 -18.91 4.22 3.17
C LEU A 300 -19.47 3.89 4.56
N LEU A 301 -19.02 4.59 5.62
CA LEU A 301 -19.55 4.39 6.97
C LEU A 301 -21.07 4.65 7.01
N ASN A 302 -21.54 5.68 6.34
CA ASN A 302 -22.97 5.96 6.24
C ASN A 302 -23.71 4.88 5.45
N LEU A 303 -23.22 4.50 4.27
CA LEU A 303 -23.83 3.45 3.43
C LEU A 303 -23.94 2.11 4.16
N PHE A 304 -22.93 1.75 4.96
CA PHE A 304 -22.92 0.54 5.77
C PHE A 304 -23.64 0.68 7.13
N GLY A 305 -24.24 1.83 7.40
CA GLY A 305 -24.99 2.08 8.64
C GLY A 305 -24.12 2.03 9.91
N VAL A 306 -22.84 2.43 9.77
CA VAL A 306 -21.92 2.52 10.92
C VAL A 306 -22.28 3.74 11.76
N SER A 307 -22.41 3.55 13.07
CA SER A 307 -22.57 4.67 14.00
C SER A 307 -21.20 5.18 14.43
N TYR A 308 -20.94 6.47 14.20
CA TYR A 308 -19.68 7.14 14.56
C TYR A 308 -19.93 8.63 14.81
N ASP A 309 -19.02 9.29 15.52
CA ASP A 309 -19.05 10.76 15.63
C ASP A 309 -18.35 11.37 14.42
N SER A 310 -19.14 11.90 13.48
CA SER A 310 -18.64 12.47 12.22
C SER A 310 -17.72 13.68 12.40
N ARG A 311 -17.73 14.31 13.58
CA ARG A 311 -16.84 15.43 13.92
C ARG A 311 -15.39 14.98 14.15
N LEU A 312 -15.17 13.67 14.30
CA LEU A 312 -13.85 13.08 14.51
C LEU A 312 -13.18 12.63 13.20
N LEU A 313 -13.83 12.81 12.04
CA LEU A 313 -13.24 12.66 10.72
C LEU A 313 -13.08 14.03 10.05
N ALA A 314 -12.08 14.17 9.19
CA ALA A 314 -11.86 15.38 8.40
C ALA A 314 -12.79 15.43 7.18
N GLY A 315 -12.99 14.28 6.53
CA GLY A 315 -13.93 14.11 5.43
C GLY A 315 -15.38 14.05 5.92
N LYS A 316 -16.30 14.16 4.96
CA LYS A 316 -17.75 14.13 5.19
C LYS A 316 -18.43 13.12 4.28
N ASP A 317 -19.57 12.59 4.71
CA ASP A 317 -20.42 11.80 3.82
C ASP A 317 -20.90 12.64 2.64
N ILE A 318 -20.48 12.29 1.43
CA ILE A 318 -20.76 13.00 0.18
C ILE A 318 -22.27 13.08 -0.10
N LEU A 319 -23.04 12.13 0.43
CA LEU A 319 -24.49 12.00 0.22
C LEU A 319 -25.31 12.83 1.24
N SER A 320 -24.64 13.54 2.15
CA SER A 320 -25.29 14.39 3.16
C SER A 320 -25.51 15.81 2.67
N ASP A 321 -26.35 16.55 3.37
CA ASP A 321 -26.60 17.99 3.13
C ASP A 321 -25.52 18.91 3.74
N SER A 322 -24.38 18.36 4.15
CA SER A 322 -23.24 19.15 4.70
C SER A 322 -22.62 20.04 3.63
N THR A 323 -21.91 21.08 4.04
CA THR A 323 -21.05 21.84 3.13
C THR A 323 -19.89 20.96 2.66
N HIS A 324 -19.74 20.82 1.35
CA HIS A 324 -18.72 20.01 0.72
C HIS A 324 -17.67 20.85 0.00
N VAL A 325 -16.44 20.39 0.01
CA VAL A 325 -15.29 21.05 -0.61
C VAL A 325 -14.32 19.98 -1.11
N ALA A 326 -14.05 19.97 -2.40
CA ALA A 326 -12.93 19.17 -2.93
C ALA A 326 -11.62 19.94 -2.65
N MET A 327 -10.74 19.37 -1.85
CA MET A 327 -9.50 19.99 -1.38
C MET A 327 -8.28 19.35 -2.04
N LEU A 328 -7.34 20.17 -2.51
CA LEU A 328 -6.06 19.73 -3.05
C LEU A 328 -4.93 19.88 -2.03
N ALA A 329 -3.84 19.16 -2.24
CA ALA A 329 -2.70 19.08 -1.33
C ALA A 329 -2.04 20.45 -1.01
N ASP A 330 -2.13 21.40 -1.94
CA ASP A 330 -1.63 22.78 -1.79
C ASP A 330 -2.62 23.73 -1.11
N GLN A 331 -3.76 23.18 -0.61
CA GLN A 331 -4.90 23.90 -0.06
C GLN A 331 -5.70 24.73 -1.09
N SER A 332 -5.48 24.53 -2.39
CA SER A 332 -6.45 24.92 -3.41
C SER A 332 -7.73 24.09 -3.23
N TYR A 333 -8.88 24.65 -3.61
CA TYR A 333 -10.14 23.96 -3.40
C TYR A 333 -11.22 24.32 -4.42
N LEU A 334 -12.22 23.44 -4.54
CA LEU A 334 -13.40 23.61 -5.38
C LEU A 334 -14.66 23.44 -4.52
N THR A 335 -15.63 24.31 -4.76
CA THR A 335 -16.95 24.30 -4.13
C THR A 335 -18.04 24.18 -5.21
N ASP A 336 -19.30 24.22 -4.83
CA ASP A 336 -20.44 24.29 -5.76
C ASP A 336 -20.56 25.61 -6.54
N SER A 337 -19.88 26.66 -6.09
CA SER A 337 -20.06 28.03 -6.59
C SER A 337 -18.79 28.63 -7.22
N PHE A 338 -17.63 28.25 -6.72
CA PHE A 338 -16.35 28.79 -7.18
C PHE A 338 -15.19 27.85 -6.86
N ARG A 339 -14.05 28.11 -7.51
CA ARG A 339 -12.77 27.46 -7.20
C ARG A 339 -11.74 28.49 -6.74
N TYR A 340 -10.84 28.09 -5.86
CA TYR A 340 -9.77 28.92 -5.31
C TYR A 340 -8.40 28.30 -5.54
N ASN A 341 -7.50 29.09 -6.13
CA ASN A 341 -6.11 28.70 -6.32
C ASN A 341 -5.27 29.31 -5.18
N ALA A 342 -4.69 28.46 -4.34
CA ALA A 342 -3.90 28.89 -3.18
C ALA A 342 -2.55 29.51 -3.58
N GLU A 343 -1.94 29.08 -4.70
CA GLU A 343 -0.67 29.61 -5.20
C GLU A 343 -0.80 31.08 -5.63
N THR A 344 -1.89 31.40 -6.34
CA THR A 344 -2.13 32.78 -6.84
C THR A 344 -2.98 33.62 -5.91
N GLY A 345 -3.63 33.03 -4.91
CA GLY A 345 -4.57 33.70 -4.03
C GLY A 345 -5.86 34.16 -4.73
N THR A 346 -6.25 33.52 -5.85
CA THR A 346 -7.37 33.97 -6.67
C THR A 346 -8.56 33.01 -6.61
N ALA A 347 -9.78 33.58 -6.52
CA ALA A 347 -11.03 32.85 -6.63
C ALA A 347 -11.70 33.11 -7.98
N GLN A 348 -12.27 32.06 -8.58
CA GLN A 348 -12.99 32.12 -9.84
C GLN A 348 -14.38 31.50 -9.70
N SER A 349 -15.43 32.31 -9.94
CA SER A 349 -16.81 31.85 -10.00
C SER A 349 -17.07 30.95 -11.23
N TYR A 350 -17.97 29.99 -11.10
CA TYR A 350 -18.45 29.20 -12.24
C TYR A 350 -19.54 29.91 -13.05
N ASP A 351 -20.09 30.99 -12.50
CA ASP A 351 -21.10 31.81 -13.18
C ASP A 351 -20.67 33.31 -13.21
N THR A 352 -21.61 34.18 -13.53
CA THR A 352 -21.34 35.64 -13.64
C THR A 352 -21.36 36.37 -12.30
N ARG A 353 -21.69 35.71 -11.19
CA ARG A 353 -21.73 36.35 -9.86
C ARG A 353 -20.31 36.48 -9.33
N PRO A 354 -19.92 37.67 -8.81
CA PRO A 354 -18.61 37.83 -8.21
C PRO A 354 -18.51 37.00 -6.92
N VAL A 355 -17.39 36.36 -6.71
CA VAL A 355 -17.07 35.68 -5.44
C VAL A 355 -16.81 36.74 -4.38
N LYS A 356 -17.43 36.62 -3.21
CA LYS A 356 -17.23 37.55 -2.10
C LYS A 356 -15.97 37.19 -1.33
N ASP A 357 -15.15 38.16 -1.00
CA ASP A 357 -13.93 37.96 -0.19
C ASP A 357 -14.21 37.27 1.15
N ALA A 358 -15.35 37.57 1.78
CA ALA A 358 -15.75 36.92 3.02
C ALA A 358 -16.00 35.43 2.87
N ASP A 359 -16.57 35.00 1.75
CA ASP A 359 -16.78 33.55 1.46
C ASP A 359 -15.43 32.89 1.22
N VAL A 360 -14.55 33.51 0.42
CA VAL A 360 -13.19 33.01 0.19
C VAL A 360 -12.43 32.81 1.50
N GLN A 361 -12.46 33.80 2.38
CA GLN A 361 -11.80 33.75 3.69
C GLN A 361 -12.38 32.63 4.57
N ALA A 362 -13.70 32.45 4.59
CA ALA A 362 -14.36 31.40 5.35
C ALA A 362 -13.93 30.00 4.88
N TYR A 363 -13.91 29.78 3.56
CA TYR A 363 -13.47 28.49 2.99
C TYR A 363 -11.95 28.26 3.16
N CYS A 364 -11.11 29.27 3.00
CA CYS A 364 -9.67 29.18 3.29
C CYS A 364 -9.43 28.75 4.75
N GLN A 365 -10.16 29.37 5.70
CA GLN A 365 -10.07 29.00 7.11
C GLN A 365 -10.57 27.56 7.35
N TYR A 366 -11.67 27.16 6.69
CA TYR A 366 -12.19 25.80 6.79
C TYR A 366 -11.16 24.77 6.29
N VAL A 367 -10.61 24.95 5.09
CA VAL A 367 -9.59 24.07 4.50
C VAL A 367 -8.36 23.99 5.41
N SER A 368 -7.83 25.13 5.85
CA SER A 368 -6.69 25.18 6.78
C SER A 368 -6.97 24.43 8.09
N ASN A 369 -8.19 24.54 8.62
CA ASN A 369 -8.60 23.80 9.82
C ASN A 369 -8.64 22.29 9.58
N VAL A 370 -9.11 21.82 8.42
CA VAL A 370 -9.14 20.41 8.05
C VAL A 370 -7.74 19.81 8.02
N PHE A 371 -6.78 20.48 7.37
CA PHE A 371 -5.38 20.06 7.34
C PHE A 371 -4.75 20.08 8.74
N SER A 372 -4.96 21.15 9.50
CA SER A 372 -4.45 21.25 10.86
C SER A 372 -5.03 20.20 11.80
N PHE A 373 -6.34 19.93 11.72
CA PHE A 373 -7.00 18.87 12.49
C PHE A 373 -6.39 17.50 12.17
N SER A 374 -6.27 17.16 10.89
CA SER A 374 -5.71 15.89 10.44
C SER A 374 -4.27 15.70 10.95
N THR A 375 -3.44 16.73 10.86
CA THR A 375 -2.07 16.74 11.40
C THR A 375 -2.07 16.56 12.93
N GLN A 376 -2.99 17.18 13.65
CA GLN A 376 -3.10 17.04 15.11
C GLN A 376 -3.57 15.64 15.50
N VAL A 377 -4.51 15.06 14.77
CA VAL A 377 -4.95 13.66 14.99
C VAL A 377 -3.76 12.72 14.86
N LEU A 378 -2.96 12.87 13.80
CA LEU A 378 -1.80 12.04 13.52
C LEU A 378 -0.71 12.19 14.59
N ASN A 379 -0.27 13.44 14.85
CA ASN A 379 0.93 13.69 15.64
C ASN A 379 0.73 13.52 17.15
N ASN A 380 -0.52 13.62 17.64
CA ASN A 380 -0.83 13.55 19.07
C ASN A 380 -1.56 12.25 19.45
N ASP A 381 -1.72 11.31 18.51
CA ASP A 381 -2.56 10.12 18.74
C ASP A 381 -3.93 10.51 19.35
N TYR A 382 -4.58 11.49 18.72
CA TYR A 382 -5.74 12.17 19.28
C TYR A 382 -6.88 11.22 19.64
N TYR A 383 -7.10 10.17 18.86
CA TYR A 383 -8.14 9.20 19.16
C TYR A 383 -7.85 8.40 20.44
N ALA A 384 -6.58 8.08 20.72
CA ALA A 384 -6.23 7.47 21.99
C ALA A 384 -6.59 8.38 23.18
N HIS A 385 -6.37 9.69 23.02
CA HIS A 385 -6.76 10.68 24.02
C HIS A 385 -8.29 10.73 24.19
N VAL A 386 -9.06 10.87 23.11
CA VAL A 386 -10.53 10.97 23.12
C VAL A 386 -11.18 9.74 23.75
N PHE A 387 -10.70 8.54 23.42
CA PHE A 387 -11.28 7.28 23.88
C PHE A 387 -10.63 6.73 25.16
N GLY A 388 -9.78 7.51 25.83
CA GLY A 388 -9.10 7.10 27.06
C GLY A 388 -8.23 5.84 26.88
N LYS A 389 -7.77 5.57 25.65
CA LYS A 389 -6.81 4.52 25.36
C LYS A 389 -5.43 5.08 25.61
N SER A 390 -4.71 4.50 26.56
CA SER A 390 -3.26 4.64 26.56
C SER A 390 -2.79 3.92 25.32
N ALA A 391 -2.41 4.64 24.26
CA ALA A 391 -1.50 4.08 23.30
C ALA A 391 -0.33 3.58 24.15
N ALA A 392 -0.04 2.29 24.12
CA ALA A 392 1.28 1.85 24.43
C ALA A 392 2.15 2.53 23.35
N LYS A 393 2.59 3.78 23.58
CA LYS A 393 3.76 4.30 22.92
C LYS A 393 4.79 3.23 23.21
N GLN A 394 5.04 2.35 22.24
CA GLN A 394 6.32 1.71 22.19
C GLN A 394 7.26 2.90 22.16
N THR A 395 7.87 3.20 23.29
CA THR A 395 8.94 4.15 23.36
C THR A 395 9.97 3.57 22.44
N GLN A 396 10.09 4.16 21.24
CA GLN A 396 11.05 3.77 20.24
C GLN A 396 12.41 3.82 20.96
N THR A 397 12.97 2.64 21.21
CA THR A 397 14.19 2.50 22.03
C THR A 397 15.37 3.08 21.29
N TYR A 398 15.26 3.15 19.96
CA TYR A 398 16.31 3.59 19.04
C TYR A 398 15.78 4.69 18.10
N ASP A 399 16.68 5.56 17.66
CA ASP A 399 16.44 6.66 16.71
C ASP A 399 17.71 6.76 15.83
N PHE A 400 17.79 5.88 14.81
CA PHE A 400 19.00 5.68 14.02
C PHE A 400 19.23 6.82 13.02
N SER A 401 20.26 7.62 13.25
CA SER A 401 20.67 8.72 12.36
C SER A 401 21.64 8.28 11.25
N ASP A 402 22.18 7.07 11.32
CA ASP A 402 23.11 6.51 10.32
C ASP A 402 22.40 5.72 9.21
N ILE A 403 21.06 5.74 9.19
CA ILE A 403 20.22 5.11 8.16
C ILE A 403 19.42 6.21 7.48
N THR A 404 19.63 6.38 6.18
CA THR A 404 18.91 7.37 5.37
C THR A 404 17.76 6.74 4.58
N ASN A 405 17.75 5.42 4.46
CA ASN A 405 16.70 4.66 3.80
C ASN A 405 15.70 4.14 4.85
N PRO A 406 14.44 4.57 4.84
CA PRO A 406 13.45 4.19 5.84
C PRO A 406 13.10 2.71 5.83
N PHE A 407 13.25 2.02 4.69
CA PHE A 407 13.08 0.57 4.63
C PHE A 407 14.17 -0.16 5.42
N GLU A 408 15.39 0.36 5.35
CA GLU A 408 16.51 -0.14 6.14
C GLU A 408 16.35 0.22 7.61
N GLU A 409 15.81 1.42 7.91
CA GLU A 409 15.56 1.86 9.28
C GLU A 409 14.50 0.99 9.97
N ALA A 410 13.36 0.71 9.34
CA ALA A 410 12.32 -0.16 9.89
C ALA A 410 12.85 -1.56 10.21
N SER A 411 13.66 -2.12 9.31
CA SER A 411 14.27 -3.45 9.51
C SER A 411 15.34 -3.45 10.58
N ALA A 412 16.14 -2.37 10.68
CA ALA A 412 17.15 -2.19 11.71
C ALA A 412 16.52 -2.02 13.10
N LEU A 413 15.43 -1.24 13.19
CA LEU A 413 14.61 -1.12 14.40
C LEU A 413 14.05 -2.47 14.83
N PHE A 414 13.43 -3.21 13.90
CA PHE A 414 12.94 -4.56 14.14
C PHE A 414 14.05 -5.47 14.70
N ALA A 415 15.23 -5.48 14.07
CA ALA A 415 16.32 -6.33 14.48
C ALA A 415 16.90 -5.94 15.86
N ALA A 416 16.99 -4.63 16.16
CA ALA A 416 17.51 -4.11 17.41
C ALA A 416 16.51 -4.31 18.57
N GLU A 417 15.22 -3.99 18.37
CA GLU A 417 14.19 -4.09 19.40
C GLU A 417 13.86 -5.52 19.80
N ASN A 418 13.94 -6.46 18.85
CA ASN A 418 13.82 -7.90 19.14
C ASN A 418 15.12 -8.52 19.65
N GLY A 419 16.20 -7.73 19.74
CA GLY A 419 17.50 -8.19 20.20
C GLY A 419 18.20 -9.16 19.25
N TYR A 420 17.77 -9.23 17.97
CA TYR A 420 18.40 -10.06 16.95
C TYR A 420 19.76 -9.49 16.56
N MET A 421 19.86 -8.18 16.37
CA MET A 421 21.12 -7.49 16.14
C MET A 421 21.33 -6.38 17.17
N GLN A 422 22.56 -6.25 17.66
CA GLN A 422 22.88 -5.23 18.65
C GLN A 422 23.19 -3.90 17.95
N ALA A 423 22.43 -2.84 18.24
CA ALA A 423 22.76 -1.48 17.82
C ALA A 423 24.06 -1.01 18.51
N LYS A 424 24.87 -0.19 17.84
CA LYS A 424 26.07 0.41 18.41
C LYS A 424 25.75 1.43 19.51
N SER A 425 24.65 2.17 19.33
CA SER A 425 24.11 3.12 20.31
C SER A 425 22.61 3.29 20.09
N ARG A 426 21.96 4.16 20.87
CA ARG A 426 20.56 4.51 20.65
C ARG A 426 20.33 5.20 19.29
N THR A 427 21.34 5.88 18.76
CA THR A 427 21.24 6.67 17.53
C THR A 427 22.11 6.13 16.39
N GLU A 428 22.80 5.01 16.58
CA GLU A 428 23.66 4.40 15.57
C GLU A 428 23.47 2.87 15.52
N PHE A 429 22.99 2.37 14.39
CA PHE A 429 22.88 0.94 14.12
C PHE A 429 24.18 0.35 13.58
N GLY A 430 24.96 1.15 12.86
CA GLY A 430 26.13 0.72 12.09
C GLY A 430 25.72 0.12 10.74
N ALA A 431 24.68 0.68 10.12
CA ALA A 431 23.97 0.16 8.96
C ALA A 431 24.87 -0.26 7.80
N GLN A 432 25.86 0.57 7.47
CA GLN A 432 26.77 0.35 6.33
C GLN A 432 28.01 -0.53 6.70
N THR A 433 28.11 -0.99 7.95
CA THR A 433 29.19 -1.91 8.34
C THR A 433 28.90 -3.31 7.79
N SER A 434 29.93 -4.00 7.27
CA SER A 434 29.81 -5.39 6.83
C SER A 434 29.32 -6.29 7.97
N ALA A 435 28.36 -7.14 7.69
CA ALA A 435 27.85 -8.10 8.66
C ALA A 435 28.77 -9.33 8.77
N ALA A 436 28.95 -9.82 9.98
CA ALA A 436 29.79 -10.99 10.27
C ALA A 436 28.92 -12.23 10.57
N TYR A 437 29.43 -13.42 10.27
CA TYR A 437 28.72 -14.68 10.54
C TYR A 437 28.28 -14.80 12.01
N GLY A 438 29.15 -14.48 12.96
CA GLY A 438 28.82 -14.56 14.38
C GLY A 438 27.65 -13.68 14.78
N GLU A 439 27.47 -12.54 14.12
CA GLU A 439 26.32 -11.66 14.35
C GLU A 439 25.03 -12.26 13.79
N VAL A 440 25.06 -12.73 12.54
CA VAL A 440 23.90 -13.36 11.88
C VAL A 440 23.49 -14.65 12.61
N LEU A 441 24.43 -15.47 13.01
CA LEU A 441 24.17 -16.71 13.74
C LEU A 441 23.55 -16.44 15.13
N ARG A 442 24.02 -15.41 15.86
CA ARG A 442 23.37 -15.01 17.12
C ARG A 442 21.94 -14.52 16.92
N ALA A 443 21.68 -13.82 15.81
CA ALA A 443 20.32 -13.45 15.46
C ALA A 443 19.41 -14.67 15.23
N LEU A 444 19.86 -15.63 14.44
CA LEU A 444 19.14 -16.89 14.17
C LEU A 444 18.96 -17.72 15.45
N TYR A 445 19.96 -17.81 16.31
CA TYR A 445 19.85 -18.45 17.62
C TYR A 445 18.73 -17.83 18.47
N ARG A 446 18.64 -16.51 18.52
CA ARG A 446 17.58 -15.79 19.24
C ARG A 446 16.21 -16.02 18.61
N MET A 447 16.13 -16.01 17.28
CA MET A 447 14.89 -16.32 16.55
C MET A 447 14.41 -17.74 16.78
N ALA A 448 15.33 -18.69 17.02
CA ALA A 448 15.03 -20.06 17.43
C ALA A 448 14.67 -20.20 18.93
N GLY A 449 14.47 -19.09 19.65
CA GLY A 449 14.09 -19.08 21.08
C GLY A 449 15.27 -19.08 22.04
N GLY A 450 16.50 -18.94 21.58
CA GLY A 450 17.68 -18.87 22.42
C GLY A 450 17.74 -17.58 23.26
N THR A 451 17.94 -17.71 24.58
CA THR A 451 17.91 -16.57 25.52
C THR A 451 19.30 -16.19 26.05
N GLN A 452 20.29 -17.05 25.86
CA GLN A 452 21.62 -16.82 26.40
C GLN A 452 22.48 -15.93 25.48
N SER A 453 23.44 -15.20 26.05
CA SER A 453 24.45 -14.49 25.27
C SER A 453 25.56 -15.48 24.91
N LEU A 454 25.70 -15.81 23.63
CA LEU A 454 26.68 -16.75 23.14
C LEU A 454 27.99 -16.04 22.74
N SER A 455 29.15 -16.58 23.17
CA SER A 455 30.45 -16.22 22.62
C SER A 455 30.55 -16.64 21.14
N ASP A 456 31.61 -16.14 20.45
CA ASP A 456 31.84 -16.52 19.04
C ASP A 456 32.03 -18.05 18.90
N ALA A 457 32.78 -18.68 19.76
CA ALA A 457 32.96 -20.14 19.73
C ALA A 457 31.65 -20.89 19.99
N ALA A 458 30.83 -20.42 20.96
CA ALA A 458 29.57 -21.08 21.30
C ALA A 458 28.52 -20.96 20.19
N VAL A 459 28.45 -19.81 19.50
CA VAL A 459 27.48 -19.64 18.40
C VAL A 459 27.87 -20.44 17.16
N ILE A 460 29.18 -20.58 16.89
CA ILE A 460 29.68 -21.46 15.82
C ILE A 460 29.34 -22.92 16.14
N THR A 461 29.61 -23.40 17.38
CA THR A 461 29.24 -24.76 17.79
C THR A 461 27.74 -25.01 17.63
N TRP A 462 26.90 -24.09 18.11
CA TRP A 462 25.45 -24.19 17.93
C TRP A 462 25.06 -24.31 16.46
N ALA A 463 25.62 -23.49 15.59
CA ALA A 463 25.31 -23.50 14.17
C ALA A 463 25.76 -24.79 13.46
N GLN A 464 26.87 -25.39 13.89
CA GLN A 464 27.36 -26.69 13.40
C GLN A 464 26.46 -27.83 13.88
N GLU A 465 26.04 -27.85 15.14
CA GLU A 465 25.10 -28.83 15.69
C GLU A 465 23.73 -28.82 14.95
N HIS A 466 23.30 -27.65 14.45
CA HIS A 466 22.10 -27.48 13.62
C HIS A 466 22.36 -27.62 12.11
N ALA A 467 23.57 -28.00 11.70
CA ALA A 467 24.01 -28.14 10.31
C ALA A 467 23.79 -26.86 9.44
N LEU A 468 23.84 -25.69 10.08
CA LEU A 468 23.66 -24.41 9.39
C LEU A 468 24.90 -23.98 8.62
N ILE A 469 26.08 -24.31 9.12
CA ILE A 469 27.41 -23.96 8.56
C ILE A 469 28.31 -25.17 8.48
N SER A 470 29.43 -25.06 7.72
CA SER A 470 30.53 -26.04 7.67
C SER A 470 31.63 -25.69 8.68
N ASP A 471 32.59 -26.60 8.87
CA ASP A 471 33.66 -26.51 9.90
C ASP A 471 34.69 -25.40 9.62
N ASP A 472 34.70 -24.84 8.41
CA ASP A 472 35.64 -23.83 7.93
C ASP A 472 35.16 -22.38 8.06
N VAL A 473 34.04 -22.16 8.76
CA VAL A 473 33.45 -20.82 8.98
C VAL A 473 33.88 -20.28 10.34
N PHE A 474 34.33 -19.03 10.36
CA PHE A 474 34.68 -18.30 11.58
C PHE A 474 33.67 -17.17 11.86
N ALA A 475 33.48 -16.87 13.15
CA ALA A 475 32.47 -15.87 13.56
C ALA A 475 32.77 -14.45 13.04
N GLN A 476 34.03 -14.10 12.80
CA GLN A 476 34.48 -12.80 12.29
C GLN A 476 34.42 -12.69 10.75
N ASP A 477 34.24 -13.79 10.04
CA ASP A 477 34.13 -13.76 8.57
C ASP A 477 32.89 -12.99 8.15
N THR A 478 33.02 -12.21 7.08
CA THR A 478 31.89 -11.46 6.53
C THR A 478 30.92 -12.38 5.72
N VAL A 479 29.66 -12.08 5.76
CA VAL A 479 28.65 -12.81 4.95
C VAL A 479 28.46 -12.17 3.59
N THR A 480 28.28 -13.00 2.57
CA THR A 480 27.97 -12.59 1.19
C THR A 480 26.54 -13.01 0.82
N TYR A 481 26.01 -12.49 -0.32
CA TYR A 481 24.69 -12.89 -0.83
C TYR A 481 24.55 -14.42 -0.93
N GLY A 482 25.53 -15.10 -1.51
CA GLY A 482 25.53 -16.56 -1.66
C GLY A 482 25.63 -17.28 -0.33
N SER A 483 26.54 -16.84 0.54
CA SER A 483 26.77 -17.51 1.83
C SER A 483 25.57 -17.37 2.77
N VAL A 484 24.98 -16.17 2.86
CA VAL A 484 23.81 -15.93 3.71
C VAL A 484 22.56 -16.60 3.17
N SER A 485 22.41 -16.70 1.85
CA SER A 485 21.30 -17.44 1.24
C SER A 485 21.31 -18.91 1.65
N ARG A 486 22.48 -19.56 1.57
CA ARG A 486 22.63 -20.95 2.04
C ARG A 486 22.35 -21.10 3.54
N LEU A 487 22.85 -20.17 4.35
CA LEU A 487 22.63 -20.15 5.79
C LEU A 487 21.13 -20.06 6.14
N PHE A 488 20.42 -19.12 5.54
CA PHE A 488 18.99 -18.91 5.79
C PHE A 488 18.14 -20.07 5.29
N LEU A 489 18.45 -20.63 4.13
CA LEU A 489 17.70 -21.78 3.61
C LEU A 489 17.84 -23.00 4.56
N ARG A 490 19.06 -23.26 5.08
CA ARG A 490 19.29 -24.32 6.06
C ARG A 490 18.57 -24.05 7.37
N TYR A 491 18.60 -22.78 7.85
CA TYR A 491 17.88 -22.39 9.05
C TYR A 491 16.37 -22.60 8.90
N LEU A 492 15.76 -22.18 7.80
CA LEU A 492 14.33 -22.39 7.55
C LEU A 492 13.98 -23.89 7.55
N ALA A 493 14.79 -24.72 6.90
CA ALA A 493 14.62 -26.16 6.92
C ALA A 493 14.76 -26.76 8.35
N ASP A 494 15.69 -26.26 9.17
CA ASP A 494 15.84 -26.64 10.57
C ASP A 494 14.60 -26.27 11.39
N GLN A 495 13.98 -25.09 11.10
CA GLN A 495 12.73 -24.65 11.69
C GLN A 495 11.46 -25.33 11.11
N LYS A 496 11.64 -26.36 10.26
CA LYS A 496 10.56 -27.15 9.64
C LYS A 496 9.70 -26.38 8.64
N ILE A 497 10.22 -25.29 8.11
CA ILE A 497 9.60 -24.60 6.98
C ILE A 497 9.84 -25.42 5.71
N ASP A 498 8.80 -25.59 4.89
CA ASP A 498 8.93 -26.26 3.61
C ASP A 498 9.72 -25.39 2.62
N VAL A 499 10.93 -25.84 2.30
CA VAL A 499 11.83 -25.19 1.34
C VAL A 499 11.87 -25.92 -0.01
N SER A 500 10.91 -26.79 -0.29
CA SER A 500 10.82 -27.53 -1.55
C SER A 500 10.51 -26.61 -2.73
N LEU A 501 10.90 -27.06 -3.92
CA LEU A 501 10.63 -26.36 -5.17
C LEU A 501 9.54 -27.10 -5.96
N THR A 502 8.61 -26.32 -6.55
CA THR A 502 7.66 -26.84 -7.53
C THR A 502 8.38 -27.21 -8.84
N GLU A 503 7.70 -27.91 -9.74
CA GLU A 503 8.27 -28.26 -11.05
C GLU A 503 8.57 -27.01 -11.91
N THR A 504 7.74 -25.97 -11.77
CA THR A 504 7.98 -24.67 -12.42
C THR A 504 9.26 -24.02 -11.88
N ASP A 505 9.45 -24.03 -10.55
CA ASP A 505 10.67 -23.49 -9.92
C ASP A 505 11.93 -24.23 -10.40
N LYS A 506 11.87 -25.55 -10.47
CA LYS A 506 13.00 -26.37 -10.97
C LYS A 506 13.37 -26.03 -12.41
N THR A 507 12.36 -25.75 -13.25
CA THR A 507 12.58 -25.33 -14.64
C THR A 507 13.25 -23.96 -14.71
N GLN A 508 12.77 -23.00 -13.92
CA GLN A 508 13.37 -21.66 -13.86
C GLN A 508 14.79 -21.70 -13.29
N LEU A 509 15.00 -22.45 -12.20
CA LEU A 509 16.31 -22.63 -11.61
C LEU A 509 17.33 -23.23 -12.60
N ALA A 510 16.93 -24.21 -13.39
CA ALA A 510 17.80 -24.81 -14.41
C ALA A 510 18.22 -23.80 -15.50
N GLN A 511 17.31 -22.88 -15.88
CA GLN A 511 17.65 -21.78 -16.81
C GLN A 511 18.66 -20.81 -16.21
N ILE A 512 18.48 -20.47 -14.91
CA ILE A 512 19.40 -19.60 -14.19
C ILE A 512 20.78 -20.25 -14.06
N GLN A 513 20.84 -21.52 -13.65
CA GLN A 513 22.09 -22.28 -13.55
C GLN A 513 22.87 -22.34 -14.87
N ALA A 514 22.16 -22.46 -15.98
CA ALA A 514 22.77 -22.42 -17.32
C ALA A 514 23.38 -21.05 -17.67
N GLY A 515 22.88 -19.96 -17.10
CA GLY A 515 23.37 -18.60 -17.30
C GLY A 515 24.50 -18.19 -16.34
N TYR A 516 24.60 -18.84 -15.16
CA TYR A 516 25.54 -18.52 -14.08
C TYR A 516 26.38 -19.75 -13.69
N THR A 517 27.14 -20.26 -14.63
CA THR A 517 27.92 -21.52 -14.49
C THR A 517 29.08 -21.43 -13.48
N GLU A 518 29.42 -20.25 -13.02
CA GLU A 518 30.40 -19.99 -11.96
C GLU A 518 29.86 -20.25 -10.56
N LEU A 519 28.52 -20.29 -10.40
CA LEU A 519 27.90 -20.59 -9.12
C LEU A 519 27.71 -22.10 -8.94
N ASP A 520 28.01 -22.59 -7.73
CA ASP A 520 27.61 -23.95 -7.39
C ASP A 520 26.09 -24.10 -7.27
N ASP A 521 25.59 -25.31 -7.54
CA ASP A 521 24.14 -25.59 -7.57
C ASP A 521 23.43 -25.24 -6.27
N THR A 522 24.11 -25.43 -5.12
CA THR A 522 23.54 -25.17 -3.80
C THR A 522 23.39 -23.66 -3.55
N THR A 523 24.36 -22.87 -3.97
CA THR A 523 24.31 -21.40 -3.88
C THR A 523 23.23 -20.86 -4.81
N CYS A 524 23.17 -21.32 -6.05
CA CYS A 524 22.19 -20.90 -7.02
C CYS A 524 20.75 -21.22 -6.54
N LEU A 525 20.53 -22.45 -6.04
CA LEU A 525 19.26 -22.86 -5.43
C LEU A 525 18.86 -21.94 -4.26
N ALA A 526 19.80 -21.70 -3.33
CA ALA A 526 19.50 -20.90 -2.14
C ALA A 526 19.21 -19.43 -2.50
N MET A 527 19.98 -18.84 -3.41
CA MET A 527 19.71 -17.48 -3.90
C MET A 527 18.38 -17.39 -4.63
N TYR A 528 18.04 -18.39 -5.48
CA TYR A 528 16.73 -18.47 -6.14
C TYR A 528 15.61 -18.47 -5.12
N TRP A 529 15.69 -19.33 -4.12
CA TRP A 529 14.68 -19.47 -3.07
C TRP A 529 14.52 -18.16 -2.26
N MET A 530 15.63 -17.54 -1.84
CA MET A 530 15.62 -16.28 -1.10
C MET A 530 14.98 -15.14 -1.91
N ARG A 531 15.26 -15.09 -3.21
CA ARG A 531 14.66 -14.10 -4.12
C ARG A 531 13.16 -14.35 -4.32
N LYS A 532 12.78 -15.59 -4.58
CA LYS A 532 11.38 -15.99 -4.75
C LYS A 532 10.53 -15.60 -3.55
N HIS A 533 11.05 -15.74 -2.34
CA HIS A 533 10.37 -15.41 -1.09
C HIS A 533 10.69 -14.01 -0.55
N ALA A 534 11.27 -13.17 -1.38
CA ALA A 534 11.56 -11.76 -1.07
C ALA A 534 12.42 -11.51 0.17
N ILE A 535 13.21 -12.48 0.61
CA ILE A 535 14.09 -12.35 1.77
C ILE A 535 15.35 -11.57 1.42
N LEU A 536 15.92 -11.85 0.24
CA LEU A 536 17.09 -11.18 -0.30
C LEU A 536 16.71 -10.49 -1.60
N GLN A 537 16.92 -9.19 -1.67
CA GLN A 537 16.54 -8.34 -2.79
C GLN A 537 17.76 -7.63 -3.35
N ASP A 538 17.73 -7.40 -4.65
CA ASP A 538 18.61 -6.50 -5.34
C ASP A 538 17.77 -5.46 -6.09
N ASN A 539 18.26 -4.23 -6.15
CA ASN A 539 17.62 -3.14 -6.89
C ASN A 539 17.79 -3.31 -8.41
N ASP A 540 18.69 -4.19 -8.85
CA ASP A 540 18.96 -4.49 -10.25
C ASP A 540 18.62 -5.94 -10.59
N LEU A 541 17.39 -6.15 -11.07
CA LEU A 541 16.82 -7.46 -11.37
C LEU A 541 17.67 -8.30 -12.36
N GLY A 542 18.57 -7.67 -13.12
CA GLY A 542 19.42 -8.35 -14.12
C GLY A 542 20.70 -8.96 -13.56
N GLN A 543 21.15 -8.56 -12.36
CA GLN A 543 22.49 -8.90 -11.84
C GLN A 543 22.47 -9.70 -10.53
N TYR A 544 21.32 -10.05 -9.97
CA TYR A 544 21.19 -10.65 -8.65
C TYR A 544 22.13 -11.84 -8.41
N TYR A 545 22.24 -12.77 -9.34
CA TYR A 545 23.07 -13.97 -9.19
C TYR A 545 24.56 -13.67 -9.33
N SER A 546 24.94 -12.61 -10.05
CA SER A 546 26.35 -12.16 -10.12
C SER A 546 26.85 -11.51 -8.83
N LEU A 547 25.94 -11.21 -7.89
CA LEU A 547 26.27 -10.64 -6.58
C LEU A 547 26.62 -11.70 -5.50
N ALA A 548 26.71 -12.99 -5.86
CA ALA A 548 26.89 -14.07 -4.88
C ALA A 548 28.06 -13.83 -3.90
N ASP A 549 29.17 -13.26 -4.38
CA ASP A 549 30.35 -12.96 -3.59
C ASP A 549 30.37 -11.55 -2.97
N GLN A 550 29.36 -10.74 -3.25
CA GLN A 550 29.27 -9.40 -2.67
C GLN A 550 28.92 -9.49 -1.19
N VAL A 551 29.67 -8.76 -0.37
CA VAL A 551 29.47 -8.68 1.09
C VAL A 551 28.21 -7.88 1.40
N LEU A 552 27.40 -8.38 2.31
CA LEU A 552 26.21 -7.72 2.84
C LEU A 552 26.56 -6.84 4.04
N ASN A 553 25.91 -5.67 4.12
CA ASN A 553 25.97 -4.81 5.29
C ASN A 553 24.90 -5.17 6.33
N ARG A 554 24.99 -4.56 7.51
CA ARG A 554 24.09 -4.83 8.63
C ARG A 554 22.62 -4.46 8.34
N ALA A 555 22.38 -3.38 7.58
CA ALA A 555 21.03 -2.98 7.17
C ALA A 555 20.41 -4.04 6.25
N GLN A 556 21.16 -4.55 5.29
CA GLN A 556 20.69 -5.63 4.41
C GLN A 556 20.38 -6.92 5.18
N ILE A 557 21.23 -7.28 6.16
CA ILE A 557 20.98 -8.45 7.02
C ILE A 557 19.72 -8.24 7.88
N SER A 558 19.51 -7.06 8.46
CA SER A 558 18.31 -6.81 9.26
C SER A 558 17.01 -7.00 8.44
N ARG A 559 17.02 -6.61 7.16
CA ARG A 559 15.91 -6.88 6.23
C ARG A 559 15.69 -8.38 6.02
N CYS A 560 16.76 -9.13 5.81
CA CYS A 560 16.65 -10.58 5.66
C CYS A 560 16.08 -11.24 6.92
N LEU A 561 16.55 -10.83 8.11
CA LEU A 561 16.05 -11.35 9.38
C LEU A 561 14.56 -11.05 9.59
N GLN A 562 14.09 -9.88 9.17
CA GLN A 562 12.67 -9.54 9.21
C GLN A 562 11.84 -10.46 8.29
N GLY A 563 12.29 -10.71 7.06
CA GLY A 563 11.63 -11.64 6.14
C GLY A 563 11.61 -13.09 6.67
N ILE A 564 12.73 -13.57 7.21
CA ILE A 564 12.83 -14.89 7.85
C ILE A 564 11.88 -15.01 9.05
N SER A 565 11.83 -13.98 9.91
CA SER A 565 10.92 -13.98 11.06
C SER A 565 9.45 -14.08 10.65
N SER A 566 9.06 -13.35 9.62
CA SER A 566 7.69 -13.39 9.08
C SER A 566 7.31 -14.78 8.58
N LEU A 567 8.22 -15.47 7.88
CA LEU A 567 7.97 -16.85 7.40
C LEU A 567 7.84 -17.85 8.56
N VAL A 568 8.72 -17.78 9.55
CA VAL A 568 8.66 -18.69 10.72
C VAL A 568 7.37 -18.49 11.52
N GLN A 569 6.92 -17.24 11.69
CA GLN A 569 5.68 -16.94 12.41
C GLN A 569 4.41 -17.35 11.66
N SER A 570 4.42 -17.31 10.32
CA SER A 570 3.24 -17.68 9.51
C SER A 570 2.95 -19.18 9.49
N THR A 571 3.92 -20.01 9.90
CA THR A 571 3.83 -21.48 9.91
C THR A 571 3.72 -22.09 11.31
N SER A 572 3.88 -21.31 12.37
CA SER A 572 3.66 -21.69 13.77
C SER A 572 2.24 -21.34 14.23
#